data_cbcc367871ad2e6db40da91fde100e60
#
_entry.id   cbcc367871ad2e6db40da91fde100e60
#
_cell.length_a   1.000
_cell.length_b   1.000
_cell.length_c   1.000
_cell.angle_alpha   90.00
_cell.angle_beta   90.00
_cell.angle_gamma   90.00
#
_symmetry.space_group_name_H-M   'P 1'
#
loop_
_entity.id
_entity.type
_entity.pdbx_description
1 polymer ?
#
loop_
_entity_poly.entity_id
_entity_poly.type
_entity_poly.pdbx_seq_one_letter_code
_entity_poly.pdbx_strand_id
1 'polypeptide(L)'
;DTAGRRLLMPVFSEYVPPQDPLEILHEDHQIIVVDKPAGLLSVPGRGADLADCLLTRVQAVFATALLVHRLDRDTSGVMVFAQTPHAQRVLSMQFEKRQTKKTYVARLYGRLEPKLGTGALPLIVDWPNRPLQKVCHETGKPAMTDWRVVKYTECNGQVETRVRLNPKTGRSHQLRVHMLALGHVILGDPLYASGSARDYSRLMLHSEELRLHHPDSGQGLKFRSKACF
;
A
#
# COMPACT_ATOMS: atom_id res chain seq x y z
N ASP A 1 -12.01 -38.39 20.90
CA ASP A 1 -12.89 -37.38 20.27
C ASP A 1 -12.05 -36.19 19.80
N THR A 2 -11.53 -36.31 18.58
CA THR A 2 -10.75 -35.27 17.92
C THR A 2 -11.69 -34.45 17.04
N ALA A 3 -12.33 -33.45 17.64
CA ALA A 3 -13.10 -32.46 16.91
C ALA A 3 -12.14 -31.59 16.07
N GLY A 4 -12.08 -31.89 14.78
CA GLY A 4 -11.32 -31.11 13.81
C GLY A 4 -11.75 -29.66 13.78
N ARG A 5 -10.88 -28.75 14.22
CA ARG A 5 -11.00 -27.32 13.90
C ARG A 5 -10.89 -27.17 12.39
N ARG A 6 -12.02 -27.05 11.70
CA ARG A 6 -12.06 -26.48 10.36
C ARG A 6 -11.51 -25.06 10.47
N LEU A 7 -10.28 -24.87 10.00
CA LEU A 7 -9.78 -23.54 9.67
C LEU A 7 -10.75 -22.97 8.62
N LEU A 8 -11.54 -21.99 9.03
CA LEU A 8 -12.30 -21.17 8.11
C LEU A 8 -11.29 -20.49 7.19
N MET A 9 -11.20 -20.97 5.96
CA MET A 9 -10.53 -20.25 4.90
C MET A 9 -11.09 -18.84 4.87
N PRO A 10 -10.25 -17.78 4.79
CA PRO A 10 -10.78 -16.43 4.62
C PRO A 10 -11.64 -16.45 3.36
N VAL A 11 -12.94 -16.20 3.53
CA VAL A 11 -13.85 -15.98 2.43
C VAL A 11 -13.35 -14.72 1.74
N PHE A 12 -12.65 -14.88 0.62
CA PHE A 12 -12.31 -13.76 -0.24
C PHE A 12 -13.64 -13.18 -0.71
N SER A 13 -13.98 -12.00 -0.21
CA SER A 13 -15.13 -11.26 -0.73
C SER A 13 -14.94 -11.11 -2.23
N GLU A 14 -16.02 -11.33 -2.97
CA GLU A 14 -16.08 -11.05 -4.41
C GLU A 14 -15.40 -9.72 -4.72
N TYR A 15 -14.59 -9.68 -5.77
CA TYR A 15 -13.91 -8.46 -6.18
C TYR A 15 -14.92 -7.54 -6.84
N VAL A 16 -15.30 -6.49 -6.14
CA VAL A 16 -16.16 -5.41 -6.65
C VAL A 16 -15.30 -4.15 -6.73
N PRO A 17 -14.76 -3.84 -7.93
CA PRO A 17 -13.92 -2.66 -8.09
C PRO A 17 -14.73 -1.37 -7.90
N PRO A 18 -14.19 -0.35 -7.22
CA PRO A 18 -14.84 0.94 -7.08
C PRO A 18 -15.06 1.58 -8.45
N GLN A 19 -16.19 2.28 -8.62
CA GLN A 19 -16.56 2.92 -9.88
C GLN A 19 -16.16 4.40 -9.97
N ASP A 20 -15.30 4.84 -9.04
CA ASP A 20 -14.77 6.20 -9.04
C ASP A 20 -14.02 6.49 -10.35
N PRO A 21 -14.15 7.70 -10.91
CA PRO A 21 -13.40 8.10 -12.09
C PRO A 21 -11.89 8.12 -11.81
N LEU A 22 -11.09 7.92 -12.86
CA LEU A 22 -9.64 8.02 -12.76
C LEU A 22 -9.24 9.45 -12.40
N GLU A 23 -8.61 9.63 -11.23
CA GLU A 23 -8.08 10.91 -10.78
C GLU A 23 -6.62 11.05 -11.22
N ILE A 24 -6.36 11.99 -12.15
CA ILE A 24 -5.03 12.28 -12.69
C ILE A 24 -4.45 13.47 -11.91
N LEU A 25 -3.32 13.25 -11.23
CA LEU A 25 -2.61 14.26 -10.45
C LEU A 25 -1.58 15.01 -11.29
N HIS A 26 -1.01 14.33 -12.30
CA HIS A 26 -0.02 14.91 -13.22
C HIS A 26 0.08 14.07 -14.48
N GLU A 27 0.35 14.75 -15.58
CA GLU A 27 0.62 14.14 -16.89
C GLU A 27 1.65 14.96 -17.63
N ASP A 28 2.63 14.28 -18.22
CA ASP A 28 3.53 14.84 -19.23
C ASP A 28 3.93 13.73 -20.23
N HIS A 29 4.83 14.01 -21.16
CA HIS A 29 5.24 13.05 -22.20
C HIS A 29 6.00 11.82 -21.66
N GLN A 30 6.43 11.79 -20.41
CA GLN A 30 7.18 10.69 -19.80
C GLN A 30 6.41 9.96 -18.71
N ILE A 31 5.59 10.67 -17.93
CA ILE A 31 4.95 10.11 -16.75
C ILE A 31 3.47 10.49 -16.63
N ILE A 32 2.71 9.59 -16.01
CA ILE A 32 1.35 9.83 -15.56
C ILE A 32 1.33 9.52 -14.07
N VAL A 33 0.78 10.43 -13.27
CA VAL A 33 0.60 10.23 -11.83
C VAL A 33 -0.88 10.29 -11.51
N VAL A 34 -1.36 9.29 -10.80
CA VAL A 34 -2.78 9.14 -10.47
C VAL A 34 -2.99 8.93 -8.98
N ASP A 35 -4.18 9.24 -8.50
CA ASP A 35 -4.65 8.83 -7.18
C ASP A 35 -5.45 7.53 -7.29
N LYS A 36 -4.88 6.43 -6.79
CA LYS A 36 -5.56 5.13 -6.82
C LYS A 36 -6.62 5.06 -5.72
N PRO A 37 -7.89 4.75 -6.03
CA PRO A 37 -8.89 4.51 -4.99
C PRO A 37 -8.58 3.23 -4.20
N ALA A 38 -9.08 3.15 -2.96
CA ALA A 38 -9.06 1.91 -2.19
C ALA A 38 -9.96 0.86 -2.82
N GLY A 39 -9.60 -0.41 -2.71
CA GLY A 39 -10.38 -1.53 -3.25
C GLY A 39 -10.11 -1.84 -4.72
N LEU A 40 -9.39 -0.99 -5.46
CA LEU A 40 -9.01 -1.24 -6.85
C LEU A 40 -7.66 -1.95 -6.94
N LEU A 41 -7.58 -3.04 -7.69
CA LEU A 41 -6.31 -3.70 -8.01
C LEU A 41 -5.38 -2.75 -8.78
N SER A 42 -4.08 -2.81 -8.54
CA SER A 42 -3.09 -2.03 -9.31
C SER A 42 -2.84 -2.65 -10.70
N VAL A 43 -2.89 -3.97 -10.78
CA VAL A 43 -2.67 -4.78 -11.99
C VAL A 43 -3.71 -5.90 -12.07
N PRO A 44 -3.96 -6.47 -13.25
CA PRO A 44 -4.94 -7.55 -13.38
C PRO A 44 -4.58 -8.75 -12.48
N GLY A 45 -5.58 -9.33 -11.86
CA GLY A 45 -5.45 -10.63 -11.20
C GLY A 45 -5.57 -11.79 -12.19
N ARG A 46 -5.65 -13.00 -11.66
CA ARG A 46 -5.87 -14.19 -12.47
C ARG A 46 -7.37 -14.41 -12.69
N GLY A 47 -7.80 -14.47 -13.93
CA GLY A 47 -9.20 -14.66 -14.32
C GLY A 47 -9.88 -13.36 -14.77
N ALA A 48 -10.96 -13.53 -15.54
CA ALA A 48 -11.69 -12.40 -16.13
C ALA A 48 -12.30 -11.46 -15.06
N ASP A 49 -12.75 -12.01 -13.95
CA ASP A 49 -13.37 -11.26 -12.85
C ASP A 49 -12.38 -10.30 -12.14
N LEU A 50 -11.07 -10.49 -12.35
CA LEU A 50 -10.01 -9.66 -11.78
C LEU A 50 -9.29 -8.82 -12.84
N ALA A 51 -9.89 -8.63 -14.02
CA ALA A 51 -9.30 -7.88 -15.14
C ALA A 51 -9.37 -6.37 -14.95
N ASP A 52 -10.45 -5.85 -14.33
CA ASP A 52 -10.57 -4.42 -14.04
C ASP A 52 -9.56 -4.01 -12.95
N CYS A 53 -8.69 -3.09 -13.30
CA CYS A 53 -7.64 -2.63 -12.41
C CYS A 53 -7.17 -1.22 -12.82
N LEU A 54 -6.35 -0.61 -11.97
CA LEU A 54 -5.83 0.74 -12.26
C LEU A 54 -5.06 0.80 -13.58
N LEU A 55 -4.19 -0.19 -13.86
CA LEU A 55 -3.41 -0.22 -15.11
C LEU A 55 -4.32 -0.22 -16.34
N THR A 56 -5.34 -1.07 -16.38
CA THR A 56 -6.27 -1.13 -17.53
C THR A 56 -7.08 0.16 -17.68
N ARG A 57 -7.47 0.79 -16.57
CA ARG A 57 -8.16 2.08 -16.59
C ARG A 57 -7.26 3.22 -17.08
N VAL A 58 -6.00 3.24 -16.64
CA VAL A 58 -5.00 4.22 -17.13
C VAL A 58 -4.73 4.00 -18.61
N GLN A 59 -4.57 2.75 -19.06
CA GLN A 59 -4.34 2.42 -20.48
C GLN A 59 -5.53 2.73 -21.38
N ALA A 60 -6.75 2.75 -20.86
CA ALA A 60 -7.93 3.20 -21.63
C ALA A 60 -7.86 4.70 -22.00
N VAL A 61 -7.16 5.51 -21.22
CA VAL A 61 -6.94 6.94 -21.46
C VAL A 61 -5.59 7.20 -22.12
N PHE A 62 -4.55 6.49 -21.69
CA PHE A 62 -3.17 6.62 -22.12
C PHE A 62 -2.66 5.26 -22.61
N ALA A 63 -2.88 4.94 -23.86
CA ALA A 63 -2.60 3.63 -24.45
C ALA A 63 -1.13 3.17 -24.27
N THR A 64 -0.21 4.11 -24.09
CA THR A 64 1.25 3.87 -23.89
C THR A 64 1.63 3.62 -22.44
N ALA A 65 0.69 3.73 -21.48
CA ALA A 65 1.00 3.63 -20.06
C ALA A 65 1.63 2.28 -19.68
N LEU A 66 2.77 2.35 -19.01
CA LEU A 66 3.56 1.22 -18.54
C LEU A 66 3.66 1.22 -17.02
N LEU A 67 3.54 0.03 -16.44
CA LEU A 67 3.65 -0.15 -14.99
C LEU A 67 5.08 0.09 -14.51
N VAL A 68 5.23 0.80 -13.40
CA VAL A 68 6.51 1.05 -12.71
C VAL A 68 6.53 0.39 -11.33
N HIS A 69 5.48 0.60 -10.55
CA HIS A 69 5.30 0.02 -9.21
C HIS A 69 3.82 -0.24 -8.93
N ARG A 70 3.53 -0.79 -7.77
CA ARG A 70 2.16 -1.11 -7.39
C ARG A 70 1.89 -0.80 -5.93
N LEU A 71 0.62 -0.53 -5.61
CA LEU A 71 0.03 -0.53 -4.29
C LEU A 71 -0.82 -1.79 -4.11
N ASP A 72 -1.06 -2.20 -2.87
CA ASP A 72 -2.03 -3.26 -2.56
C ASP A 72 -3.44 -2.82 -2.98
N ARG A 73 -4.34 -3.78 -3.21
CA ARG A 73 -5.73 -3.53 -3.62
C ARG A 73 -6.39 -2.46 -2.75
N ASP A 74 -6.32 -2.64 -1.44
CA ASP A 74 -7.06 -1.82 -0.47
C ASP A 74 -6.30 -0.55 -0.04
N THR A 75 -5.04 -0.40 -0.43
CA THR A 75 -4.25 0.82 -0.24
C THR A 75 -4.61 1.83 -1.31
N SER A 76 -4.94 3.05 -0.91
CA SER A 76 -5.19 4.18 -1.82
C SER A 76 -3.97 5.08 -1.95
N GLY A 77 -4.00 6.01 -2.89
CA GLY A 77 -3.05 7.12 -3.00
C GLY A 77 -2.17 7.11 -4.24
N VAL A 78 -1.13 7.92 -4.18
CA VAL A 78 -0.30 8.28 -5.33
C VAL A 78 0.39 7.07 -5.95
N MET A 79 0.17 6.88 -7.25
CA MET A 79 0.90 5.94 -8.11
C MET A 79 1.40 6.64 -9.37
N VAL A 80 2.61 6.25 -9.85
CA VAL A 80 3.20 6.73 -11.10
C VAL A 80 3.26 5.60 -12.14
N PHE A 81 2.92 5.95 -13.38
CA PHE A 81 3.10 5.14 -14.59
C PHE A 81 4.07 5.84 -15.52
N ALA A 82 4.78 5.09 -16.35
CA ALA A 82 5.60 5.63 -17.41
C ALA A 82 4.80 5.70 -18.72
N GLN A 83 5.08 6.67 -19.58
CA GLN A 83 4.53 6.77 -20.93
C GLN A 83 5.46 6.22 -22.02
N THR A 84 6.73 5.99 -21.67
CA THR A 84 7.75 5.48 -22.60
C THR A 84 8.55 4.35 -21.96
N PRO A 85 9.13 3.42 -22.76
CA PRO A 85 10.02 2.38 -22.24
C PRO A 85 11.28 2.97 -21.55
N HIS A 86 11.76 4.13 -22.01
CA HIS A 86 12.85 4.86 -21.35
C HIS A 86 12.45 5.28 -19.94
N ALA A 87 11.33 5.97 -19.79
CA ALA A 87 10.82 6.41 -18.50
C ALA A 87 10.56 5.23 -17.56
N GLN A 88 9.98 4.13 -18.07
CA GLN A 88 9.75 2.92 -17.29
C GLN A 88 11.05 2.37 -16.69
N ARG A 89 12.11 2.25 -17.51
CA ARG A 89 13.43 1.77 -17.08
C ARG A 89 14.04 2.69 -16.03
N VAL A 90 14.05 4.00 -16.28
CA VAL A 90 14.63 5.00 -15.36
C VAL A 90 13.90 5.01 -14.03
N LEU A 91 12.56 5.05 -14.04
CA LEU A 91 11.76 5.01 -12.82
C LEU A 91 11.93 3.69 -12.08
N SER A 92 11.90 2.55 -12.77
CA SER A 92 12.12 1.24 -12.14
C SER A 92 13.47 1.18 -11.42
N MET A 93 14.53 1.72 -12.02
CA MET A 93 15.83 1.82 -11.38
C MET A 93 15.81 2.73 -10.13
N GLN A 94 15.06 3.84 -10.15
CA GLN A 94 14.92 4.70 -8.98
C GLN A 94 14.24 3.96 -7.82
N PHE A 95 13.20 3.16 -8.10
CA PHE A 95 12.55 2.34 -7.08
C PHE A 95 13.48 1.24 -6.56
N GLU A 96 14.19 0.52 -7.43
CA GLU A 96 15.13 -0.54 -7.08
C GLU A 96 16.27 -0.02 -6.22
N LYS A 97 16.90 1.11 -6.65
CA LYS A 97 18.00 1.76 -5.94
C LYS A 97 17.55 2.60 -4.73
N ARG A 98 16.24 2.60 -4.39
CA ARG A 98 15.66 3.32 -3.26
C ARG A 98 15.90 4.84 -3.32
N GLN A 99 15.94 5.39 -4.52
CA GLN A 99 16.09 6.83 -4.77
C GLN A 99 14.75 7.58 -4.64
N THR A 100 13.63 6.85 -4.69
CA THR A 100 12.30 7.40 -4.43
C THR A 100 12.05 7.54 -2.94
N LYS A 101 11.32 8.60 -2.53
CA LYS A 101 10.83 8.75 -1.16
C LYS A 101 9.31 8.59 -1.15
N LYS A 102 8.83 7.75 -0.25
CA LYS A 102 7.41 7.43 -0.11
C LYS A 102 6.96 7.80 1.30
N THR A 103 5.87 8.51 1.41
CA THR A 103 5.22 8.80 2.69
C THR A 103 3.79 8.29 2.64
N TYR A 104 3.45 7.44 3.59
CA TYR A 104 2.10 6.94 3.80
C TYR A 104 1.51 7.54 5.07
N VAL A 105 0.20 7.66 5.09
CA VAL A 105 -0.57 7.96 6.29
C VAL A 105 -1.42 6.75 6.63
N ALA A 106 -1.44 6.39 7.91
CA ALA A 106 -2.29 5.31 8.41
C ALA A 106 -2.97 5.70 9.72
N ARG A 107 -4.09 5.03 10.03
CA ARG A 107 -4.68 5.00 11.37
C ARG A 107 -4.47 3.62 11.95
N LEU A 108 -3.93 3.58 13.16
CA LEU A 108 -3.57 2.35 13.86
C LEU A 108 -4.47 2.15 15.07
N TYR A 109 -4.71 0.90 15.41
CA TYR A 109 -5.35 0.51 16.64
C TYR A 109 -4.42 0.78 17.83
N GLY A 110 -4.96 1.42 18.88
CA GLY A 110 -4.23 1.68 20.11
C GLY A 110 -3.25 2.86 20.02
N ARG A 111 -2.47 3.02 21.09
CA ARG A 111 -1.51 4.11 21.28
C ARG A 111 -0.09 3.64 20.94
N LEU A 112 0.41 3.99 19.77
CA LEU A 112 1.78 3.65 19.35
C LEU A 112 2.80 4.51 20.10
N GLU A 113 3.70 3.87 20.85
CA GLU A 113 4.87 4.47 21.48
C GLU A 113 6.12 3.65 21.14
N PRO A 114 7.30 4.27 20.99
CA PRO A 114 7.55 5.72 21.03
C PRO A 114 6.97 6.44 19.78
N LYS A 115 6.81 7.77 19.88
CA LYS A 115 6.24 8.57 18.79
C LYS A 115 7.07 8.58 17.50
N LEU A 116 8.33 8.20 17.58
CA LEU A 116 9.26 8.05 16.46
C LEU A 116 9.98 6.72 16.59
N GLY A 117 10.20 6.06 15.47
CA GLY A 117 10.97 4.82 15.49
C GLY A 117 11.22 4.24 14.10
N THR A 118 11.98 3.16 14.09
CA THR A 118 12.30 2.37 12.91
C THR A 118 12.06 0.89 13.20
N GLY A 119 11.26 0.24 12.36
CA GLY A 119 11.07 -1.22 12.40
C GLY A 119 11.89 -1.88 11.29
N ALA A 120 12.83 -2.74 11.69
CA ALA A 120 13.64 -3.56 10.78
C ALA A 120 13.24 -5.03 10.97
N LEU A 121 12.14 -5.45 10.34
CA LEU A 121 11.55 -6.78 10.48
C LEU A 121 11.50 -7.46 9.11
N PRO A 122 12.28 -8.54 8.90
CA PRO A 122 12.33 -9.24 7.62
C PRO A 122 11.02 -9.96 7.32
N LEU A 123 10.57 -9.91 6.07
CA LEU A 123 9.27 -10.41 5.65
C LEU A 123 9.37 -11.55 4.65
N ILE A 124 8.45 -12.50 4.77
CA ILE A 124 8.24 -13.60 3.84
C ILE A 124 6.74 -13.83 3.63
N VAL A 125 6.39 -14.42 2.50
CA VAL A 125 5.01 -14.89 2.27
C VAL A 125 4.66 -16.00 3.28
N ASP A 126 3.51 -15.90 3.90
CA ASP A 126 2.94 -17.00 4.69
C ASP A 126 2.28 -18.00 3.73
N TRP A 127 3.10 -18.91 3.20
CA TRP A 127 2.73 -19.76 2.07
C TRP A 127 1.42 -20.56 2.26
N PRO A 128 1.15 -21.16 3.44
CA PRO A 128 -0.12 -21.83 3.69
C PRO A 128 -1.34 -20.90 3.69
N ASN A 129 -1.13 -19.63 4.09
CA ASN A 129 -2.19 -18.63 4.29
C ASN A 129 -2.13 -17.49 3.27
N ARG A 130 -1.62 -17.75 2.06
CA ARG A 130 -1.57 -16.72 1.00
C ARG A 130 -2.91 -16.03 0.81
N PRO A 131 -2.93 -14.69 0.62
CA PRO A 131 -1.82 -13.79 0.29
C PRO A 131 -1.09 -13.20 1.51
N LEU A 132 -1.28 -13.71 2.73
CA LEU A 132 -0.67 -13.16 3.93
C LEU A 132 0.86 -13.16 3.85
N GLN A 133 1.46 -12.16 4.48
CA GLN A 133 2.89 -12.05 4.74
C GLN A 133 3.12 -12.15 6.24
N LYS A 134 4.31 -12.56 6.65
CA LYS A 134 4.72 -12.64 8.06
C LYS A 134 6.16 -12.22 8.26
N VAL A 135 6.48 -11.85 9.50
CA VAL A 135 7.87 -11.66 9.93
C VAL A 135 8.55 -13.02 10.03
N CYS A 136 9.75 -13.12 9.45
CA CYS A 136 10.57 -14.32 9.53
C CYS A 136 12.06 -13.92 9.58
N HIS A 137 12.69 -14.10 10.72
CA HIS A 137 14.08 -13.71 10.93
C HIS A 137 15.09 -14.65 10.25
N GLU A 138 14.70 -15.89 9.96
CA GLU A 138 15.59 -16.88 9.37
C GLU A 138 15.72 -16.71 7.85
N THR A 139 14.59 -16.58 7.14
CA THR A 139 14.54 -16.60 5.67
C THR A 139 13.82 -15.41 5.05
N GLY A 140 13.33 -14.49 5.88
CA GLY A 140 12.63 -13.30 5.44
C GLY A 140 13.55 -12.32 4.70
N LYS A 141 12.99 -11.62 3.70
CA LYS A 141 13.72 -10.58 2.99
C LYS A 141 13.77 -9.30 3.85
N PRO A 142 14.93 -8.65 3.96
CA PRO A 142 15.06 -7.41 4.75
C PRO A 142 14.02 -6.38 4.36
N ALA A 143 13.35 -5.83 5.37
CA ALA A 143 12.38 -4.77 5.24
C ALA A 143 12.55 -3.77 6.38
N MET A 144 12.39 -2.47 6.06
CA MET A 144 12.59 -1.38 7.01
C MET A 144 11.55 -0.30 6.80
N THR A 145 10.94 0.16 7.90
CA THR A 145 9.92 1.23 7.92
C THR A 145 10.20 2.18 9.06
N ASP A 146 10.32 3.48 8.75
CA ASP A 146 10.32 4.52 9.77
C ASP A 146 8.88 4.96 10.03
N TRP A 147 8.57 5.34 11.28
CA TRP A 147 7.29 5.93 11.63
C TRP A 147 7.45 7.21 12.44
N ARG A 148 6.42 8.06 12.32
CA ARG A 148 6.22 9.26 13.14
C ARG A 148 4.75 9.38 13.49
N VAL A 149 4.43 9.39 14.77
CA VAL A 149 3.08 9.67 15.25
C VAL A 149 2.72 11.12 14.92
N VAL A 150 1.56 11.32 14.33
CA VAL A 150 1.01 12.64 13.99
C VAL A 150 0.10 13.12 15.12
N LYS A 151 -0.82 12.28 15.55
CA LYS A 151 -1.75 12.54 16.65
C LYS A 151 -2.35 11.26 17.21
N TYR A 152 -2.83 11.34 18.43
CA TYR A 152 -3.74 10.37 19.02
C TYR A 152 -5.16 10.92 18.95
N THR A 153 -6.12 10.03 18.75
CA THR A 153 -7.57 10.33 18.79
C THR A 153 -8.23 9.28 19.62
N GLU A 154 -9.22 9.64 20.38
CA GLU A 154 -10.09 8.69 21.06
C GLU A 154 -11.44 8.69 20.34
N CYS A 155 -11.91 7.51 19.99
CA CYS A 155 -13.18 7.29 19.34
C CYS A 155 -13.89 6.12 20.04
N ASN A 156 -15.07 6.36 20.60
CA ASN A 156 -15.86 5.36 21.32
C ASN A 156 -15.07 4.61 22.41
N GLY A 157 -14.24 5.31 23.19
CA GLY A 157 -13.40 4.73 24.24
C GLY A 157 -12.18 3.95 23.73
N GLN A 158 -11.96 3.92 22.40
CA GLN A 158 -10.79 3.31 21.77
C GLN A 158 -9.80 4.37 21.34
N VAL A 159 -8.53 4.23 21.79
CA VAL A 159 -7.45 5.10 21.32
C VAL A 159 -6.99 4.64 19.94
N GLU A 160 -6.80 5.60 19.05
CA GLU A 160 -6.24 5.42 17.73
C GLU A 160 -5.02 6.32 17.53
N THR A 161 -4.07 5.83 16.78
CA THR A 161 -2.88 6.60 16.41
C THR A 161 -2.90 6.91 14.92
N ARG A 162 -2.89 8.21 14.57
CA ARG A 162 -2.58 8.64 13.20
C ARG A 162 -1.07 8.73 13.06
N VAL A 163 -0.52 8.05 12.06
CA VAL A 163 0.92 7.90 11.88
C VAL A 163 1.33 8.19 10.44
N ARG A 164 2.51 8.79 10.24
CA ARG A 164 3.23 8.77 8.96
C ARG A 164 4.21 7.63 8.94
N LEU A 165 4.21 6.88 7.85
CA LEU A 165 5.06 5.72 7.61
C LEU A 165 5.93 5.98 6.39
N ASN A 166 7.24 5.78 6.53
CA ASN A 166 8.21 5.96 5.46
C ASN A 166 8.95 4.65 5.20
N PRO A 167 8.44 3.78 4.28
CA PRO A 167 9.12 2.54 3.97
C PRO A 167 10.41 2.80 3.19
N LYS A 168 11.53 2.28 3.68
CA LYS A 168 12.83 2.29 3.01
C LYS A 168 12.94 1.18 1.96
N THR A 169 12.14 0.14 2.12
CA THR A 169 12.00 -1.01 1.21
C THR A 169 10.57 -1.07 0.68
N GLY A 170 10.26 -2.00 -0.23
CA GLY A 170 8.93 -2.15 -0.82
C GLY A 170 8.48 -3.61 -0.87
N ARG A 171 8.40 -4.29 0.28
CA ARG A 171 7.90 -5.67 0.34
C ARG A 171 6.37 -5.68 0.35
N SER A 172 5.78 -6.76 -0.15
CA SER A 172 4.33 -6.96 -0.11
C SER A 172 3.80 -6.83 1.31
N HIS A 173 2.71 -6.12 1.51
CA HIS A 173 2.05 -5.84 2.80
C HIS A 173 2.99 -5.27 3.89
N GLN A 174 4.15 -4.70 3.51
CA GLN A 174 5.19 -4.33 4.48
C GLN A 174 4.67 -3.48 5.63
N LEU A 175 3.99 -2.38 5.34
CA LEU A 175 3.49 -1.46 6.37
C LEU A 175 2.45 -2.13 7.28
N ARG A 176 1.60 -2.95 6.69
CA ARG A 176 0.53 -3.69 7.38
C ARG A 176 1.12 -4.69 8.38
N VAL A 177 2.08 -5.50 7.94
CA VAL A 177 2.73 -6.52 8.80
C VAL A 177 3.65 -5.89 9.82
N HIS A 178 4.38 -4.81 9.49
CA HIS A 178 5.22 -4.10 10.45
C HIS A 178 4.40 -3.50 11.59
N MET A 179 3.30 -2.82 11.28
CA MET A 179 2.43 -2.25 12.32
C MET A 179 1.74 -3.33 13.16
N LEU A 180 1.30 -4.43 12.53
CA LEU A 180 0.79 -5.60 13.25
C LEU A 180 1.82 -6.17 14.23
N ALA A 181 3.06 -6.36 13.78
CA ALA A 181 4.15 -6.90 14.58
C ALA A 181 4.53 -6.00 15.79
N LEU A 182 4.28 -4.69 15.66
CA LEU A 182 4.43 -3.74 16.77
C LEU A 182 3.22 -3.74 17.73
N GLY A 183 2.19 -4.57 17.47
CA GLY A 183 0.97 -4.62 18.27
C GLY A 183 -0.08 -3.56 17.92
N HIS A 184 0.10 -2.83 16.80
CA HIS A 184 -0.75 -1.72 16.38
C HIS A 184 -1.25 -1.91 14.94
N VAL A 185 -2.16 -2.87 14.74
CA VAL A 185 -2.71 -3.17 13.41
C VAL A 185 -3.33 -1.93 12.76
N ILE A 186 -3.19 -1.82 11.44
CA ILE A 186 -3.85 -0.75 10.68
C ILE A 186 -5.38 -1.01 10.70
N LEU A 187 -6.15 0.03 11.03
CA LEU A 187 -7.60 -0.06 11.12
C LEU A 187 -8.21 -0.39 9.75
N GLY A 188 -9.26 -1.22 9.78
CA GLY A 188 -9.97 -1.67 8.58
C GLY A 188 -9.19 -2.64 7.70
N ASP A 189 -8.06 -3.21 8.18
CA ASP A 189 -7.31 -4.18 7.41
C ASP A 189 -8.08 -5.50 7.28
N PRO A 190 -8.52 -5.89 6.06
CA PRO A 190 -9.35 -7.07 5.87
C PRO A 190 -8.59 -8.38 6.08
N LEU A 191 -7.25 -8.34 6.09
CA LEU A 191 -6.39 -9.53 6.21
C LEU A 191 -5.77 -9.68 7.60
N TYR A 192 -5.43 -8.57 8.27
CA TYR A 192 -4.64 -8.59 9.49
C TYR A 192 -5.38 -8.07 10.73
N ALA A 193 -6.49 -7.31 10.55
CA ALA A 193 -7.28 -6.83 11.68
C ALA A 193 -8.38 -7.80 12.08
N SER A 194 -8.73 -7.77 13.35
CA SER A 194 -9.85 -8.52 13.95
C SER A 194 -10.60 -7.65 14.96
N GLY A 195 -11.81 -8.08 15.35
CA GLY A 195 -12.64 -7.33 16.29
C GLY A 195 -12.90 -5.90 15.82
N SER A 196 -12.98 -4.96 16.74
CA SER A 196 -13.26 -3.54 16.47
C SER A 196 -12.25 -2.86 15.54
N ALA A 197 -10.99 -3.35 15.50
CA ALA A 197 -10.00 -2.82 14.57
C ALA A 197 -10.34 -3.11 13.11
N ARG A 198 -11.14 -4.13 12.82
CA ARG A 198 -11.60 -4.48 11.47
C ARG A 198 -12.84 -3.70 11.03
N ASP A 199 -13.63 -3.19 11.97
CA ASP A 199 -14.96 -2.59 11.73
C ASP A 199 -14.85 -1.16 11.19
N TYR A 200 -14.10 -0.99 10.10
CA TYR A 200 -13.94 0.26 9.36
C TYR A 200 -14.29 0.04 7.89
N SER A 201 -14.80 1.08 7.24
CA SER A 201 -15.29 1.01 5.85
C SER A 201 -14.22 0.65 4.82
N ARG A 202 -12.93 0.81 5.18
CA ARG A 202 -11.78 0.53 4.30
C ARG A 202 -10.51 0.35 5.12
N LEU A 203 -9.47 -0.19 4.47
CA LEU A 203 -8.11 -0.12 5.01
C LEU A 203 -7.66 1.34 5.18
N MET A 204 -7.36 1.76 6.41
CA MET A 204 -6.92 3.12 6.74
C MET A 204 -5.41 3.29 6.44
N LEU A 205 -5.03 3.07 5.18
CA LEU A 205 -3.66 3.21 4.66
C LEU A 205 -3.71 3.93 3.31
N HIS A 206 -2.93 5.02 3.19
CA HIS A 206 -2.92 5.87 2.01
C HIS A 206 -1.49 6.31 1.66
N SER A 207 -1.11 6.16 0.40
CA SER A 207 0.14 6.67 -0.17
C SER A 207 0.01 8.18 -0.38
N GLU A 208 0.35 8.97 0.65
CA GLU A 208 0.11 10.42 0.68
C GLU A 208 1.09 11.21 -0.20
N GLU A 209 2.35 10.77 -0.28
CA GLU A 209 3.38 11.50 -1.02
C GLU A 209 4.36 10.54 -1.69
N LEU A 210 4.68 10.85 -2.95
CA LEU A 210 5.74 10.21 -3.73
C LEU A 210 6.70 11.28 -4.23
N ARG A 211 8.00 11.11 -3.96
CA ARG A 211 9.08 11.91 -4.55
C ARG A 211 9.97 11.04 -5.42
N LEU A 212 10.27 11.54 -6.60
CA LEU A 212 11.12 10.90 -7.59
C LEU A 212 11.84 11.95 -8.44
N HIS A 213 12.73 11.52 -9.33
CA HIS A 213 13.33 12.39 -10.34
C HIS A 213 12.68 12.15 -11.68
N HIS A 214 12.41 13.23 -12.41
CA HIS A 214 11.83 13.14 -13.76
C HIS A 214 12.78 12.35 -14.68
N PRO A 215 12.26 11.38 -15.47
CA PRO A 215 13.11 10.47 -16.27
C PRO A 215 14.05 11.15 -17.25
N ASP A 216 13.63 12.26 -17.87
CA ASP A 216 14.45 12.98 -18.85
C ASP A 216 15.27 14.09 -18.20
N SER A 217 14.61 14.99 -17.48
CA SER A 217 15.26 16.20 -16.96
C SER A 217 16.07 15.97 -15.70
N GLY A 218 15.84 14.87 -14.98
CA GLY A 218 16.43 14.63 -13.66
C GLY A 218 15.92 15.54 -12.56
N GLN A 219 14.96 16.43 -12.85
CA GLN A 219 14.37 17.34 -11.86
C GLN A 219 13.67 16.56 -10.76
N GLY A 220 13.89 16.97 -9.51
CA GLY A 220 13.16 16.40 -8.37
C GLY A 220 11.68 16.79 -8.38
N LEU A 221 10.81 15.80 -8.41
CA LEU A 221 9.35 15.96 -8.42
C LEU A 221 8.75 15.44 -7.11
N LYS A 222 7.64 16.08 -6.72
CA LYS A 222 6.86 15.69 -5.54
C LYS A 222 5.38 15.73 -5.86
N PHE A 223 4.74 14.58 -5.72
CA PHE A 223 3.30 14.42 -5.91
C PHE A 223 2.64 14.10 -4.57
N ARG A 224 1.47 14.65 -4.36
CA ARG A 224 0.70 14.45 -3.12
C ARG A 224 -0.77 14.24 -3.42
N SER A 225 -1.36 13.32 -2.66
CA SER A 225 -2.80 13.17 -2.51
C SER A 225 -3.10 13.10 -1.01
N LYS A 226 -4.11 13.83 -0.57
CA LYS A 226 -4.45 13.91 0.86
C LYS A 226 -5.36 12.73 1.23
N ALA A 227 -5.03 12.01 2.31
CA ALA A 227 -5.91 10.97 2.84
C ALA A 227 -7.29 11.55 3.22
N CYS A 228 -8.36 10.84 2.84
CA CYS A 228 -9.75 11.23 3.15
C CYS A 228 -10.19 10.86 4.57
N PHE A 229 -9.33 10.24 5.39
CA PHE A 229 -9.60 9.80 6.77
C PHE A 229 -8.64 10.43 7.77
#